data_983c0cbf0defe1dcd7a732a369d65c11
#
_entry.id   983c0cbf0defe1dcd7a732a369d65c11
#
_cell.length_a   1.000
_cell.length_b   1.000
_cell.length_c   1.000
_cell.angle_alpha   90.00
_cell.angle_beta   90.00
_cell.angle_gamma   90.00
#
_symmetry.space_group_name_H-M   'P 1'
#
loop_
_entity.id
_entity.type
_entity.pdbx_description
1 polymer ?
#
loop_
_entity_poly.entity_id
_entity_poly.type
_entity_poly.pdbx_seq_one_letter_code
_entity_poly.pdbx_strand_id
1 'polypeptide(L)'
;MERIETPSAVMERMNADIVVCRYKTGVKMSAAVVRENLAARKLFAEELPFGVIGIVPEDADFEMGMLTTDLYGNGAASRETHALAIVVQDNLLEKIAGIYLRYHPTEFPTKVFRHLHDAVAWILLCLAERNRPALG
;
A
#
# COMPACT_ATOMS: atom_id res chain seq x y z
N MET A 1 11.25 10.43 -10.84
CA MET A 1 10.88 9.15 -11.48
C MET A 1 9.39 8.95 -11.35
N GLU A 2 8.73 8.69 -12.47
CA GLU A 2 7.27 8.62 -12.56
C GLU A 2 6.74 7.19 -12.51
N ARG A 3 7.54 6.21 -12.94
CA ARG A 3 7.10 4.83 -13.07
C ARG A 3 8.25 3.86 -12.80
N ILE A 4 7.94 2.79 -12.05
CA ILE A 4 8.88 1.70 -11.76
C ILE A 4 8.17 0.39 -12.01
N GLU A 5 8.81 -0.51 -12.75
CA GLU A 5 8.31 -1.86 -12.93
C GLU A 5 9.22 -2.86 -12.23
N THR A 6 8.62 -3.77 -11.45
CA THR A 6 9.30 -4.91 -10.83
C THR A 6 8.76 -6.20 -11.46
N PRO A 7 9.33 -7.37 -11.18
CA PRO A 7 8.76 -8.62 -11.68
C PRO A 7 7.30 -8.85 -11.28
N SER A 8 6.86 -8.29 -10.15
CA SER A 8 5.52 -8.57 -9.57
C SER A 8 4.55 -7.42 -9.65
N ALA A 9 5.00 -6.18 -9.95
CA ALA A 9 4.14 -5.02 -9.90
C ALA A 9 4.62 -3.89 -10.80
N VAL A 10 3.70 -2.94 -11.05
CA VAL A 10 4.02 -1.66 -11.68
C VAL A 10 3.62 -0.57 -10.71
N MET A 11 4.56 0.30 -10.39
CA MET A 11 4.32 1.45 -9.51
C MET A 11 4.38 2.73 -10.32
N GLU A 12 3.39 3.60 -10.11
CA GLU A 12 3.31 4.88 -10.79
C GLU A 12 2.96 5.98 -9.80
N ARG A 13 3.55 7.15 -10.01
CA ARG A 13 3.17 8.33 -9.26
C ARG A 13 1.88 8.88 -9.87
N MET A 14 0.80 8.87 -9.09
CA MET A 14 -0.48 9.44 -9.52
C MET A 14 -0.43 10.97 -9.49
N ASN A 15 0.17 11.52 -8.44
CA ASN A 15 0.45 12.95 -8.32
C ASN A 15 1.66 13.11 -7.39
N ALA A 16 2.00 14.35 -6.98
CA ALA A 16 3.18 14.60 -6.17
C ALA A 16 3.19 13.81 -4.85
N ASP A 17 2.02 13.48 -4.32
CA ASP A 17 1.89 12.91 -2.97
C ASP A 17 1.36 11.48 -2.93
N ILE A 18 1.03 10.87 -4.07
CA ILE A 18 0.41 9.54 -4.12
C ILE A 18 1.14 8.62 -5.10
N VAL A 19 1.50 7.44 -4.62
CA VAL A 19 2.08 6.36 -5.42
C VAL A 19 1.08 5.21 -5.50
N VAL A 20 0.80 4.72 -6.71
CA VAL A 20 -0.08 3.57 -6.93
C VAL A 20 0.79 2.37 -7.30
N CYS A 21 0.63 1.28 -6.57
CA CYS A 21 1.31 0.01 -6.83
C CYS A 21 0.28 -1.01 -7.32
N ARG A 22 0.36 -1.40 -8.59
CA ARG A 22 -0.52 -2.39 -9.19
C ARG A 22 0.21 -3.71 -9.30
N TYR A 23 -0.21 -4.70 -8.52
CA TYR A 23 0.36 -6.04 -8.65
C TYR A 23 -0.13 -6.69 -9.93
N LYS A 24 0.77 -7.46 -10.56
CA LYS A 24 0.51 -8.06 -11.87
C LYS A 24 -0.47 -9.23 -11.77
N THR A 25 -1.21 -9.46 -12.84
CA THR A 25 -2.12 -10.61 -13.00
C THR A 25 -1.42 -11.91 -12.65
N GLY A 26 -2.06 -12.77 -11.89
CA GLY A 26 -1.52 -14.07 -11.51
C GLY A 26 -0.43 -14.02 -10.45
N VAL A 27 -0.21 -12.87 -9.83
CA VAL A 27 0.82 -12.73 -8.80
C VAL A 27 0.53 -13.64 -7.61
N LYS A 28 1.60 -14.22 -7.04
CA LYS A 28 1.51 -14.90 -5.75
C LYS A 28 2.01 -13.94 -4.67
N MET A 29 1.11 -13.44 -3.86
CA MET A 29 1.46 -12.53 -2.79
C MET A 29 2.21 -13.27 -1.69
N SER A 30 3.42 -12.83 -1.41
CA SER A 30 4.29 -13.40 -0.39
C SER A 30 5.04 -12.27 0.30
N ALA A 31 5.69 -12.60 1.42
CA ALA A 31 6.54 -11.63 2.10
C ALA A 31 7.65 -11.12 1.18
N ALA A 32 8.25 -12.01 0.36
CA ALA A 32 9.31 -11.64 -0.57
C ALA A 32 8.80 -10.63 -1.63
N VAL A 33 7.61 -10.86 -2.18
CA VAL A 33 7.01 -9.96 -3.17
C VAL A 33 6.74 -8.58 -2.55
N VAL A 34 6.18 -8.53 -1.36
CA VAL A 34 5.91 -7.24 -0.70
C VAL A 34 7.22 -6.52 -0.40
N ARG A 35 8.23 -7.20 0.11
CA ARG A 35 9.54 -6.60 0.41
C ARG A 35 10.23 -6.07 -0.85
N GLU A 36 10.15 -6.81 -1.96
CA GLU A 36 10.69 -6.38 -3.24
C GLU A 36 10.08 -5.04 -3.66
N ASN A 37 8.77 -4.91 -3.53
CA ASN A 37 8.07 -3.71 -3.95
C ASN A 37 8.25 -2.56 -2.95
N LEU A 38 8.36 -2.84 -1.66
CA LEU A 38 8.72 -1.82 -0.67
C LEU A 38 10.12 -1.25 -0.95
N ALA A 39 11.08 -2.10 -1.33
CA ALA A 39 12.42 -1.66 -1.67
C ALA A 39 12.41 -0.79 -2.93
N ALA A 40 11.67 -1.21 -3.97
CA ALA A 40 11.55 -0.43 -5.21
C ALA A 40 10.86 0.91 -4.97
N ARG A 41 9.86 0.95 -4.09
CA ARG A 41 9.10 2.16 -3.77
C ARG A 41 9.99 3.27 -3.20
N LYS A 42 11.12 2.94 -2.61
CA LYS A 42 12.05 3.94 -2.10
C LYS A 42 12.54 4.92 -3.16
N LEU A 43 12.51 4.52 -4.45
CA LEU A 43 12.89 5.41 -5.54
C LEU A 43 11.91 6.57 -5.74
N PHE A 44 10.70 6.49 -5.16
CA PHE A 44 9.73 7.58 -5.15
C PHE A 44 9.83 8.45 -3.89
N ALA A 45 10.69 8.08 -2.93
CA ALA A 45 10.76 8.79 -1.65
C ALA A 45 11.06 10.27 -1.84
N GLU A 46 10.30 11.09 -1.14
CA GLU A 46 10.39 12.54 -1.15
C GLU A 46 10.64 13.01 0.28
N GLU A 47 10.74 14.32 0.46
CA GLU A 47 10.90 14.91 1.78
C GLU A 47 9.79 14.52 2.76
N LEU A 48 8.57 14.47 2.27
CA LEU A 48 7.41 14.10 3.07
C LEU A 48 6.93 12.70 2.73
N PRO A 49 6.39 11.96 3.70
CA PRO A 49 5.76 10.67 3.41
C PRO A 49 4.61 10.84 2.43
N PHE A 50 4.40 9.85 1.59
CA PHE A 50 3.36 9.88 0.57
C PHE A 50 2.23 8.90 0.88
N GLY A 51 1.09 9.09 0.24
CA GLY A 51 -0.01 8.13 0.25
C GLY A 51 0.28 7.00 -0.72
N VAL A 52 -0.07 5.79 -0.34
CA VAL A 52 0.15 4.59 -1.17
C VAL A 52 -1.17 3.89 -1.42
N ILE A 53 -1.43 3.52 -2.67
CA ILE A 53 -2.57 2.70 -3.03
C ILE A 53 -2.03 1.39 -3.62
N GLY A 54 -2.22 0.27 -2.93
CA GLY A 54 -1.84 -1.04 -3.42
C GLY A 54 -3.05 -1.73 -4.02
N ILE A 55 -2.97 -2.14 -5.29
CA ILE A 55 -4.07 -2.80 -5.99
C ILE A 55 -3.69 -4.26 -6.23
N VAL A 56 -4.47 -5.17 -5.63
CA VAL A 56 -4.26 -6.61 -5.75
C VAL A 56 -5.26 -7.15 -6.77
N PRO A 57 -4.78 -7.85 -7.83
CA PRO A 57 -5.69 -8.36 -8.85
C PRO A 57 -6.56 -9.49 -8.32
N GLU A 58 -7.71 -9.69 -8.96
CA GLU A 58 -8.69 -10.70 -8.58
C GLU A 58 -8.11 -12.12 -8.57
N ASP A 59 -7.17 -12.40 -9.48
CA ASP A 59 -6.55 -13.71 -9.63
C ASP A 59 -5.26 -13.89 -8.78
N ALA A 60 -4.98 -12.98 -7.87
CA ALA A 60 -3.83 -13.11 -6.99
C ALA A 60 -3.99 -14.31 -6.06
N ASP A 61 -2.88 -15.02 -5.84
CA ASP A 61 -2.79 -16.08 -4.85
C ASP A 61 -2.06 -15.56 -3.61
N PHE A 62 -2.15 -16.29 -2.50
CA PHE A 62 -1.53 -15.89 -1.25
C PHE A 62 -0.72 -17.02 -0.64
N GLU A 63 0.49 -16.68 -0.21
CA GLU A 63 1.30 -17.59 0.60
C GLU A 63 0.93 -17.39 2.07
N MET A 64 0.58 -18.48 2.77
CA MET A 64 0.09 -18.40 4.14
C MET A 64 1.11 -17.80 5.11
N GLY A 65 2.40 -18.01 4.88
CA GLY A 65 3.46 -17.44 5.72
C GLY A 65 3.44 -15.91 5.75
N MET A 66 2.83 -15.28 4.75
CA MET A 66 2.68 -13.84 4.71
C MET A 66 1.87 -13.31 5.90
N LEU A 67 0.88 -14.07 6.37
CA LEU A 67 0.02 -13.65 7.48
C LEU A 67 0.76 -13.57 8.81
N THR A 68 1.89 -14.27 8.95
CA THR A 68 2.68 -14.30 10.17
C THR A 68 3.89 -13.37 10.12
N THR A 69 4.09 -12.64 9.03
CA THR A 69 5.24 -11.76 8.84
C THR A 69 4.82 -10.31 8.94
N ASP A 70 5.44 -9.54 9.84
CA ASP A 70 5.22 -8.10 9.90
C ASP A 70 6.01 -7.44 8.75
N LEU A 71 5.30 -7.06 7.70
CA LEU A 71 5.91 -6.58 6.46
C LEU A 71 6.37 -5.12 6.54
N TYR A 72 5.68 -4.30 7.33
CA TYR A 72 5.99 -2.87 7.41
C TYR A 72 6.86 -2.52 8.61
N GLY A 73 6.61 -3.13 9.77
CA GLY A 73 7.42 -2.91 10.97
C GLY A 73 7.67 -1.44 11.29
N ASN A 74 8.85 -1.16 11.82
CA ASN A 74 9.32 0.18 12.17
C ASN A 74 10.39 0.69 11.21
N GLY A 75 10.48 0.10 10.02
CA GLY A 75 11.52 0.42 9.05
C GLY A 75 11.24 1.67 8.22
N ALA A 76 12.10 1.90 7.22
CA ALA A 76 11.99 3.04 6.31
C ALA A 76 10.64 3.08 5.59
N ALA A 77 10.10 1.92 5.20
CA ALA A 77 8.80 1.86 4.53
C ALA A 77 7.69 2.46 5.37
N SER A 78 7.71 2.22 6.70
CA SER A 78 6.74 2.81 7.62
C SER A 78 6.90 4.33 7.69
N ARG A 79 8.14 4.81 7.77
CA ARG A 79 8.41 6.26 7.85
C ARG A 79 8.07 7.00 6.56
N GLU A 80 8.17 6.34 5.41
CA GLU A 80 7.90 6.93 4.10
C GLU A 80 6.43 6.87 3.72
N THR A 81 5.60 6.18 4.50
CA THR A 81 4.18 6.00 4.20
C THR A 81 3.33 6.86 5.13
N HIS A 82 2.56 7.77 4.56
CA HIS A 82 1.62 8.59 5.32
C HIS A 82 0.30 7.84 5.56
N ALA A 83 -0.18 7.13 4.55
CA ALA A 83 -1.40 6.32 4.61
C ALA A 83 -1.35 5.26 3.52
N LEU A 84 -1.97 4.11 3.77
CA LEU A 84 -2.02 3.01 2.82
C LEU A 84 -3.46 2.58 2.57
N ALA A 85 -3.89 2.60 1.32
CA ALA A 85 -5.15 2.01 0.89
C ALA A 85 -4.85 0.73 0.13
N ILE A 86 -5.53 -0.36 0.49
CA ILE A 86 -5.39 -1.65 -0.18
C ILE A 86 -6.68 -1.91 -0.95
N VAL A 87 -6.60 -2.02 -2.26
CA VAL A 87 -7.75 -2.29 -3.12
C VAL A 87 -7.75 -3.76 -3.50
N VAL A 88 -8.81 -4.47 -3.15
CA VAL A 88 -9.00 -5.89 -3.45
C VAL A 88 -10.36 -6.07 -4.11
N GLN A 89 -10.50 -7.07 -4.98
CA GLN A 89 -11.71 -7.21 -5.77
C GLN A 89 -12.60 -8.40 -5.38
N ASP A 90 -12.17 -9.17 -4.38
CA ASP A 90 -12.93 -10.33 -3.98
C ASP A 90 -13.03 -10.40 -2.45
N ASN A 91 -14.10 -11.08 -1.99
CA ASN A 91 -14.40 -11.17 -0.58
C ASN A 91 -13.34 -11.91 0.22
N LEU A 92 -12.73 -12.94 -0.36
CA LEU A 92 -11.68 -13.70 0.32
C LEU A 92 -10.43 -12.84 0.54
N LEU A 93 -10.01 -12.11 -0.49
CA LEU A 93 -8.86 -11.22 -0.39
C LEU A 93 -9.10 -10.10 0.62
N GLU A 94 -10.32 -9.58 0.67
CA GLU A 94 -10.70 -8.57 1.67
C GLU A 94 -10.56 -9.12 3.09
N LYS A 95 -11.01 -10.34 3.33
CA LYS A 95 -10.88 -10.98 4.63
C LYS A 95 -9.44 -11.25 5.00
N ILE A 96 -8.64 -11.72 4.05
CA ILE A 96 -7.21 -11.99 4.28
C ILE A 96 -6.48 -10.69 4.65
N ALA A 97 -6.72 -9.61 3.92
CA ALA A 97 -6.12 -8.31 4.22
C ALA A 97 -6.53 -7.82 5.61
N GLY A 98 -7.82 -7.96 5.96
CA GLY A 98 -8.33 -7.56 7.25
C GLY A 98 -7.70 -8.36 8.39
N ILE A 99 -7.52 -9.66 8.21
CA ILE A 99 -6.84 -10.52 9.19
C ILE A 99 -5.39 -10.07 9.37
N TYR A 100 -4.68 -9.85 8.27
CA TYR A 100 -3.30 -9.39 8.33
C TYR A 100 -3.17 -8.10 9.15
N LEU A 101 -4.00 -7.10 8.87
CA LEU A 101 -3.93 -5.81 9.56
C LEU A 101 -4.31 -5.90 11.02
N ARG A 102 -5.16 -6.86 11.40
CA ARG A 102 -5.52 -7.09 12.80
C ARG A 102 -4.33 -7.63 13.60
N TYR A 103 -3.53 -8.51 13.02
CA TYR A 103 -2.36 -9.10 13.67
C TYR A 103 -1.12 -8.23 13.55
N HIS A 104 -1.05 -7.38 12.54
CA HIS A 104 0.10 -6.52 12.27
C HIS A 104 -0.35 -5.08 12.05
N PRO A 105 -0.81 -4.39 13.11
CA PRO A 105 -1.24 -3.00 12.96
C PRO A 105 -0.07 -2.12 12.51
N THR A 106 -0.36 -1.17 11.63
CA THR A 106 0.63 -0.24 11.09
C THR A 106 0.66 1.04 11.91
N GLU A 107 1.78 1.78 11.85
CA GLU A 107 1.92 3.08 12.52
C GLU A 107 1.20 4.21 11.76
N PHE A 108 0.76 3.94 10.55
CA PHE A 108 0.04 4.89 9.69
C PHE A 108 -1.37 4.36 9.40
N PRO A 109 -2.31 5.25 9.05
CA PRO A 109 -3.66 4.81 8.69
C PRO A 109 -3.63 3.83 7.52
N THR A 110 -4.34 2.71 7.65
CA THR A 110 -4.45 1.69 6.63
C THR A 110 -5.89 1.23 6.52
N LYS A 111 -6.40 1.15 5.30
CA LYS A 111 -7.79 0.74 5.06
C LYS A 111 -7.91 -0.08 3.79
N VAL A 112 -8.84 -1.05 3.79
CA VAL A 112 -9.11 -1.93 2.66
C VAL A 112 -10.34 -1.43 1.92
N PHE A 113 -10.25 -1.41 0.58
CA PHE A 113 -11.32 -0.93 -0.31
C PHE A 113 -11.60 -1.95 -1.40
N ARG A 114 -12.80 -1.89 -1.95
CA ARG A 114 -13.20 -2.70 -3.10
C ARG A 114 -13.10 -1.91 -4.42
N HIS A 115 -13.03 -0.59 -4.36
CA HIS A 115 -13.01 0.27 -5.54
C HIS A 115 -11.90 1.31 -5.44
N LEU A 116 -11.18 1.49 -6.55
CA LEU A 116 -10.05 2.43 -6.60
C LEU A 116 -10.47 3.86 -6.28
N HIS A 117 -11.61 4.32 -6.80
CA HIS A 117 -12.01 5.70 -6.56
C HIS A 117 -12.30 6.01 -5.08
N ASP A 118 -12.78 5.01 -4.34
CA ASP A 118 -12.99 5.17 -2.89
C ASP A 118 -11.65 5.25 -2.15
N ALA A 119 -10.69 4.46 -2.59
CA ALA A 119 -9.34 4.48 -2.03
C ALA A 119 -8.67 5.83 -2.28
N VAL A 120 -8.78 6.37 -3.49
CA VAL A 120 -8.22 7.67 -3.84
C VAL A 120 -8.83 8.77 -2.96
N ALA A 121 -10.16 8.78 -2.82
CA ALA A 121 -10.85 9.77 -2.00
C ALA A 121 -10.37 9.73 -0.55
N TRP A 122 -10.22 8.53 0.01
CA TRP A 122 -9.75 8.38 1.38
C TRP A 122 -8.30 8.83 1.56
N ILE A 123 -7.41 8.47 0.62
CA ILE A 123 -6.02 8.90 0.67
C ILE A 123 -5.93 10.44 0.61
N LEU A 124 -6.73 11.06 -0.25
CA LEU A 124 -6.75 12.53 -0.35
C LEU A 124 -7.18 13.18 0.97
N LEU A 125 -8.15 12.57 1.68
CA LEU A 125 -8.55 13.06 3.00
C LEU A 125 -7.40 12.95 4.02
N CYS A 126 -6.67 11.83 4.02
CA CYS A 126 -5.53 11.64 4.91
C CYS A 126 -4.44 12.68 4.64
N LEU A 127 -4.17 12.95 3.37
CA LEU A 127 -3.17 13.94 2.97
C LEU A 127 -3.61 15.37 3.31
N ALA A 128 -4.91 15.66 3.17
CA ALA A 128 -5.46 16.97 3.52
C ALA A 128 -5.31 17.24 5.03
N GLU A 129 -5.53 16.22 5.86
CA GLU A 129 -5.34 16.34 7.30
C GLU A 129 -3.88 16.59 7.66
N ARG A 130 -2.93 15.92 6.96
CA ARG A 130 -1.50 16.16 7.14
C ARG A 130 -1.15 17.63 6.89
N ASN A 131 -1.78 18.22 5.87
CA ASN A 131 -1.49 19.59 5.43
C ASN A 131 -2.32 20.65 6.17
N ARG A 132 -3.18 20.24 7.12
CA ARG A 132 -4.00 21.17 7.88
C ARG A 132 -3.11 22.00 8.81
N PRO A 133 -3.28 23.35 8.82
CA PRO A 133 -2.53 24.18 9.78
C PRO A 133 -2.82 23.76 11.21
N ALA A 134 -1.79 23.76 12.05
CA ALA A 134 -1.97 23.51 13.47
C ALA A 134 -2.83 24.65 14.03
N LEU A 135 -3.95 24.29 14.65
CA LEU A 135 -4.74 25.25 15.41
C LEU A 135 -4.05 25.39 16.76
N GLY A 136 -3.37 26.47 16.90
CA GLY A 136 -2.62 26.77 18.11
C GLY A 136 -3.48 26.88 19.34
#